data_6fa2f82110a0952763a77e2a7ce04435
#
_entry.id   6fa2f82110a0952763a77e2a7ce04435
#
_cell.length_a   1.000
_cell.length_b   1.000
_cell.length_c   1.000
_cell.angle_alpha   90.00
_cell.angle_beta   90.00
_cell.angle_gamma   90.00
#
_symmetry.space_group_name_H-M   'P 1'
#
loop_
_entity.id
_entity.type
_entity.pdbx_description
1 polymer ?
#
loop_
_entity_poly.entity_id
_entity_poly.type
_entity_poly.pdbx_seq_one_letter_code
_entity_poly.pdbx_strand_id
1 'polypeptide(L)'
;MCHAILGIKWEPGDVVVTTNHEHGGGLTPLNIAVDRYGIEVSMIQVPTGNRQSASTYVQLFDERIRALKGQGKRVRAMMWSSPTYKTGTMLPIADLMEVVKAHGLISIVDGAHLPGMMAYDYGALGMDFMSGAGHKWQCGPGSTGILVIRNKMRASNPLPLPDWFTIHTSSYARQQPRGAYDIAATVTSCGSLHVPMFRALARACEMWDSIGRKKIETYDLTLSAYLKEKIVERWGIDSLYSPKDDPKLVSALTCFNPFRNRDDVMNQQKATTFVNRMLSDFSPGFVIRSVNFEVIGAPAQHYGIRISTHLWHDANDIDRLVESMWNLSGAMA
;
A
#
# COMPACT_ATOMS: atom_id res chain seq x y z
N MET A 1 4.39 8.75 6.05
CA MET A 1 3.46 8.37 7.12
C MET A 1 3.69 9.18 8.39
N CYS A 2 4.89 9.22 8.99
CA CYS A 2 5.12 9.97 10.24
C CYS A 2 4.66 11.43 10.18
N HIS A 3 5.01 12.18 9.13
CA HIS A 3 4.56 13.57 8.96
C HIS A 3 3.04 13.70 8.96
N ALA A 4 2.34 12.80 8.25
CA ALA A 4 0.89 12.83 8.19
C ALA A 4 0.28 12.54 9.58
N ILE A 5 0.63 11.41 10.17
CA ILE A 5 -0.02 10.91 11.39
C ILE A 5 0.35 11.73 12.61
N LEU A 6 1.65 11.98 12.86
CA LEU A 6 2.09 12.66 14.07
C LEU A 6 1.88 14.17 14.02
N GLY A 7 1.60 14.74 12.86
CA GLY A 7 1.25 16.14 12.70
C GLY A 7 -0.23 16.47 12.95
N ILE A 8 -1.11 15.47 13.01
CA ILE A 8 -2.51 15.67 13.35
C ILE A 8 -2.63 15.99 14.85
N LYS A 9 -3.46 17.00 15.16
CA LYS A 9 -3.82 17.29 16.54
C LYS A 9 -4.83 16.24 17.01
N TRP A 10 -4.31 15.20 17.63
CA TRP A 10 -5.11 14.16 18.25
C TRP A 10 -5.59 14.57 19.64
N GLU A 11 -6.70 13.99 20.05
CA GLU A 11 -7.19 14.05 21.44
C GLU A 11 -7.31 12.62 21.97
N PRO A 12 -7.12 12.42 23.29
CA PRO A 12 -7.30 11.10 23.89
C PRO A 12 -8.66 10.50 23.56
N GLY A 13 -8.67 9.22 23.16
CA GLY A 13 -9.87 8.51 22.73
C GLY A 13 -10.28 8.74 21.27
N ASP A 14 -9.54 9.52 20.49
CA ASP A 14 -9.71 9.53 19.03
C ASP A 14 -9.45 8.15 18.45
N VAL A 15 -10.30 7.70 17.52
CA VAL A 15 -10.16 6.38 16.90
C VAL A 15 -9.70 6.52 15.45
N VAL A 16 -8.68 5.74 15.09
CA VAL A 16 -8.27 5.50 13.69
C VAL A 16 -8.75 4.12 13.26
N VAL A 17 -9.56 4.06 12.21
CA VAL A 17 -9.95 2.79 11.59
C VAL A 17 -8.94 2.43 10.50
N THR A 18 -8.38 1.22 10.57
CA THR A 18 -7.36 0.72 9.63
C THR A 18 -7.54 -0.78 9.37
N THR A 19 -6.59 -1.42 8.67
CA THR A 19 -6.67 -2.84 8.31
C THR A 19 -5.54 -3.66 8.95
N ASN A 20 -5.73 -4.99 9.04
CA ASN A 20 -4.68 -5.93 9.46
C ASN A 20 -3.64 -6.20 8.35
N HIS A 21 -3.79 -5.60 7.16
CA HIS A 21 -2.85 -5.72 6.05
C HIS A 21 -1.92 -4.51 5.90
N GLU A 22 -1.86 -3.64 6.92
CA GLU A 22 -0.97 -2.48 6.88
C GLU A 22 0.49 -2.86 7.08
N HIS A 23 1.37 -2.13 6.40
CA HIS A 23 2.81 -2.28 6.57
C HIS A 23 3.27 -1.61 7.88
N GLY A 24 4.37 -2.14 8.48
CA GLY A 24 4.95 -1.55 9.69
C GLY A 24 5.29 -0.06 9.57
N GLY A 25 5.66 0.41 8.37
CA GLY A 25 5.88 1.84 8.10
C GLY A 25 4.65 2.74 8.27
N GLY A 26 3.45 2.17 8.18
CA GLY A 26 2.18 2.84 8.51
C GLY A 26 1.75 2.61 9.96
N LEU A 27 1.87 1.37 10.46
CA LEU A 27 1.46 1.02 11.81
C LEU A 27 2.35 1.63 12.90
N THR A 28 3.66 1.72 12.70
CA THR A 28 4.57 2.29 13.70
C THR A 28 4.22 3.74 14.07
N PRO A 29 3.97 4.67 13.13
CA PRO A 29 3.50 6.00 13.48
C PRO A 29 2.15 6.02 14.20
N LEU A 30 1.23 5.09 13.89
CA LEU A 30 -0.01 4.95 14.64
C LEU A 30 0.23 4.50 16.09
N ASN A 31 1.10 3.51 16.31
CA ASN A 31 1.46 3.06 17.64
C ASN A 31 2.12 4.19 18.46
N ILE A 32 2.99 4.98 17.82
CA ILE A 32 3.55 6.17 18.47
C ILE A 32 2.45 7.18 18.85
N ALA A 33 1.43 7.33 17.99
CA ALA A 33 0.31 8.22 18.31
C ALA A 33 -0.56 7.66 19.45
N VAL A 34 -0.74 6.34 19.53
CA VAL A 34 -1.38 5.68 20.69
C VAL A 34 -0.62 6.02 21.98
N ASP A 35 0.70 5.81 21.98
CA ASP A 35 1.53 6.03 23.16
C ASP A 35 1.60 7.51 23.58
N ARG A 36 1.64 8.43 22.60
CA ARG A 36 1.82 9.87 22.87
C ARG A 36 0.53 10.62 23.14
N TYR A 37 -0.52 10.26 22.44
CA TYR A 37 -1.75 11.05 22.37
C TYR A 37 -2.97 10.31 22.93
N GLY A 38 -2.82 9.02 23.30
CA GLY A 38 -3.92 8.22 23.82
C GLY A 38 -5.01 7.91 22.80
N ILE A 39 -4.67 7.85 21.51
CA ILE A 39 -5.63 7.43 20.47
C ILE A 39 -5.86 5.92 20.51
N GLU A 40 -6.94 5.48 19.89
CA GLU A 40 -7.27 4.06 19.73
C GLU A 40 -7.14 3.66 18.27
N VAL A 41 -6.71 2.42 18.00
CA VAL A 41 -6.65 1.85 16.65
C VAL A 41 -7.65 0.70 16.55
N SER A 42 -8.55 0.81 15.57
CA SER A 42 -9.55 -0.21 15.28
C SER A 42 -9.25 -0.89 13.95
N MET A 43 -8.82 -2.16 14.01
CA MET A 43 -8.46 -2.92 12.81
C MET A 43 -9.63 -3.67 12.21
N ILE A 44 -9.75 -3.64 10.89
CA ILE A 44 -10.62 -4.45 10.07
C ILE A 44 -9.81 -5.63 9.53
N GLN A 45 -10.37 -6.84 9.59
CA GLN A 45 -9.79 -7.98 8.91
C GLN A 45 -10.11 -7.94 7.42
N VAL A 46 -9.07 -7.86 6.60
CA VAL A 46 -9.18 -7.83 5.14
C VAL A 46 -9.41 -9.24 4.61
N PRO A 47 -10.46 -9.47 3.78
CA PRO A 47 -10.61 -10.75 3.10
C PRO A 47 -9.48 -11.01 2.12
N THR A 48 -9.21 -12.27 1.83
CA THR A 48 -8.19 -12.71 0.88
C THR A 48 -8.80 -13.58 -0.21
N GLY A 49 -8.08 -13.75 -1.32
CA GLY A 49 -8.51 -14.57 -2.45
C GLY A 49 -9.40 -13.83 -3.45
N ASN A 50 -9.97 -14.56 -4.40
CA ASN A 50 -10.67 -13.99 -5.55
C ASN A 50 -12.15 -13.62 -5.29
N ARG A 51 -12.67 -13.86 -4.08
CA ARG A 51 -14.08 -13.58 -3.73
C ARG A 51 -14.28 -12.17 -3.16
N GLN A 52 -13.36 -11.25 -3.45
CA GLN A 52 -13.39 -9.87 -2.99
C GLN A 52 -14.02 -8.98 -4.06
N SER A 53 -14.69 -7.92 -3.65
CA SER A 53 -15.17 -6.84 -4.51
C SER A 53 -14.89 -5.49 -3.88
N ALA A 54 -14.89 -4.43 -4.68
CA ALA A 54 -14.73 -3.06 -4.16
C ALA A 54 -15.81 -2.72 -3.12
N SER A 55 -17.06 -3.18 -3.33
CA SER A 55 -18.16 -2.97 -2.39
C SER A 55 -17.93 -3.67 -1.03
N THR A 56 -17.24 -4.81 -1.00
CA THR A 56 -16.88 -5.48 0.25
C THR A 56 -16.07 -4.56 1.17
N TYR A 57 -15.09 -3.84 0.61
CA TYR A 57 -14.27 -2.93 1.40
C TYR A 57 -15.04 -1.71 1.88
N VAL A 58 -15.88 -1.13 1.00
CA VAL A 58 -16.77 -0.02 1.39
C VAL A 58 -17.64 -0.41 2.56
N GLN A 59 -18.27 -1.58 2.48
CA GLN A 59 -19.13 -2.10 3.54
C GLN A 59 -18.38 -2.32 4.85
N LEU A 60 -17.22 -2.99 4.81
CA LEU A 60 -16.40 -3.28 6.01
C LEU A 60 -16.00 -1.99 6.75
N PHE A 61 -15.58 -0.97 6.03
CA PHE A 61 -15.22 0.31 6.65
C PHE A 61 -16.43 1.06 7.18
N ASP A 62 -17.51 1.18 6.39
CA ASP A 62 -18.71 1.90 6.78
C ASP A 62 -19.36 1.27 8.02
N GLU A 63 -19.54 -0.05 8.04
CA GLU A 63 -20.12 -0.78 9.18
C GLU A 63 -19.25 -0.62 10.43
N ARG A 64 -17.92 -0.73 10.29
CA ARG A 64 -17.01 -0.56 11.43
C ARG A 64 -17.08 0.84 12.01
N ILE A 65 -17.09 1.86 11.17
CA ILE A 65 -17.21 3.27 11.60
C ILE A 65 -18.54 3.52 12.29
N ARG A 66 -19.66 3.03 11.71
CA ARG A 66 -20.99 3.15 12.32
C ARG A 66 -21.08 2.47 13.68
N ALA A 67 -20.54 1.27 13.80
CA ALA A 67 -20.52 0.53 15.07
C ALA A 67 -19.74 1.28 16.16
N LEU A 68 -18.57 1.84 15.83
CA LEU A 68 -17.79 2.63 16.77
C LEU A 68 -18.52 3.92 17.18
N LYS A 69 -19.09 4.64 16.24
CA LYS A 69 -19.89 5.85 16.52
C LYS A 69 -21.12 5.53 17.36
N GLY A 70 -21.78 4.39 17.12
CA GLY A 70 -22.90 3.90 17.95
C GLY A 70 -22.51 3.58 19.38
N GLN A 71 -21.24 3.26 19.62
CA GLN A 71 -20.65 3.07 20.96
C GLN A 71 -20.18 4.40 21.60
N GLY A 72 -20.44 5.54 20.99
CA GLY A 72 -20.00 6.85 21.45
C GLY A 72 -18.52 7.15 21.20
N LYS A 73 -17.83 6.32 20.40
CA LYS A 73 -16.42 6.55 20.05
C LYS A 73 -16.28 7.69 19.02
N ARG A 74 -15.26 8.50 19.19
CA ARG A 74 -14.92 9.57 18.25
C ARG A 74 -13.99 9.05 17.15
N VAL A 75 -14.57 8.52 16.04
CA VAL A 75 -13.78 8.12 14.88
C VAL A 75 -13.27 9.38 14.18
N ARG A 76 -11.94 9.54 14.15
CA ARG A 76 -11.26 10.75 13.65
C ARG A 76 -10.67 10.56 12.27
N ALA A 77 -10.10 9.39 11.99
CA ALA A 77 -9.41 9.12 10.74
C ALA A 77 -9.64 7.70 10.24
N MET A 78 -9.44 7.54 8.95
CA MET A 78 -9.38 6.27 8.25
C MET A 78 -8.03 6.14 7.55
N MET A 79 -7.30 5.06 7.82
CA MET A 79 -6.01 4.77 7.20
C MET A 79 -6.05 3.42 6.50
N TRP A 80 -5.51 3.36 5.28
CA TRP A 80 -5.40 2.10 4.53
C TRP A 80 -4.25 2.12 3.55
N SER A 81 -3.71 0.92 3.26
CA SER A 81 -2.75 0.71 2.17
C SER A 81 -3.45 0.45 0.84
N SER A 82 -2.95 1.06 -0.24
CA SER A 82 -3.41 0.76 -1.59
C SER A 82 -2.22 0.77 -2.56
N PRO A 83 -1.85 -0.43 -3.12
CA PRO A 83 -2.28 -1.76 -2.71
C PRO A 83 -1.68 -2.20 -1.36
N THR A 84 -2.30 -3.20 -0.73
CA THR A 84 -1.72 -3.86 0.45
C THR A 84 -0.41 -4.53 0.09
N TYR A 85 0.59 -4.43 0.95
CA TYR A 85 1.89 -5.07 0.69
C TYR A 85 1.85 -6.60 0.83
N LYS A 86 0.84 -7.13 1.50
CA LYS A 86 0.69 -8.57 1.75
C LYS A 86 0.15 -9.29 0.54
N THR A 87 -1.08 -8.98 0.15
CA THR A 87 -1.78 -9.68 -0.93
C THR A 87 -1.78 -8.94 -2.27
N GLY A 88 -1.28 -7.70 -2.30
CA GLY A 88 -1.34 -6.87 -3.50
C GLY A 88 -2.75 -6.40 -3.86
N THR A 89 -3.70 -6.52 -2.93
CA THR A 89 -5.06 -6.01 -3.15
C THR A 89 -5.06 -4.49 -3.17
N MET A 90 -5.49 -3.92 -4.27
CA MET A 90 -5.74 -2.48 -4.40
C MET A 90 -7.03 -2.16 -3.64
N LEU A 91 -6.92 -1.61 -2.42
CA LEU A 91 -8.13 -1.10 -1.77
C LEU A 91 -8.68 0.08 -2.58
N PRO A 92 -9.99 0.11 -2.90
CA PRO A 92 -10.55 1.03 -3.89
C PRO A 92 -10.57 2.47 -3.37
N ILE A 93 -9.53 3.26 -3.67
CA ILE A 93 -9.31 4.59 -3.08
C ILE A 93 -10.51 5.50 -3.31
N ALA A 94 -11.03 5.59 -4.54
CA ALA A 94 -12.16 6.49 -4.83
C ALA A 94 -13.42 6.12 -4.04
N ASP A 95 -13.75 4.82 -3.98
CA ASP A 95 -14.94 4.34 -3.26
C ASP A 95 -14.77 4.55 -1.73
N LEU A 96 -13.56 4.33 -1.19
CA LEU A 96 -13.26 4.56 0.23
C LEU A 96 -13.24 6.06 0.58
N MET A 97 -12.88 6.93 -0.36
CA MET A 97 -12.99 8.38 -0.15
C MET A 97 -14.45 8.84 -0.01
N GLU A 98 -15.42 8.15 -0.61
CA GLU A 98 -16.83 8.45 -0.35
C GLU A 98 -17.25 8.08 1.10
N VAL A 99 -16.71 6.99 1.65
CA VAL A 99 -16.88 6.65 3.08
C VAL A 99 -16.25 7.73 3.97
N VAL A 100 -15.03 8.15 3.66
CA VAL A 100 -14.33 9.24 4.38
C VAL A 100 -15.19 10.50 4.41
N LYS A 101 -15.74 10.92 3.26
CA LYS A 101 -16.59 12.11 3.13
C LYS A 101 -17.91 11.96 3.91
N ALA A 102 -18.59 10.82 3.76
CA ALA A 102 -19.85 10.54 4.42
C ALA A 102 -19.74 10.61 5.95
N HIS A 103 -18.60 10.22 6.49
CA HIS A 103 -18.35 10.21 7.93
C HIS A 103 -17.57 11.43 8.46
N GLY A 104 -17.10 12.33 7.60
CA GLY A 104 -16.32 13.53 7.95
C GLY A 104 -14.96 13.19 8.55
N LEU A 105 -14.27 12.18 8.01
CA LEU A 105 -13.01 11.67 8.53
C LEU A 105 -11.80 12.27 7.81
N ILE A 106 -10.63 12.11 8.43
CA ILE A 106 -9.33 12.35 7.81
C ILE A 106 -8.92 11.09 7.04
N SER A 107 -8.51 11.24 5.78
CA SER A 107 -7.99 10.13 4.98
C SER A 107 -6.46 10.09 5.01
N ILE A 108 -5.90 8.91 5.32
CA ILE A 108 -4.46 8.66 5.33
C ILE A 108 -4.18 7.42 4.49
N VAL A 109 -3.59 7.59 3.31
CA VAL A 109 -3.35 6.49 2.38
C VAL A 109 -1.87 6.12 2.38
N ASP A 110 -1.58 4.86 2.70
CA ASP A 110 -0.26 4.29 2.43
C ASP A 110 -0.23 3.82 0.98
N GLY A 111 0.23 4.72 0.12
CA GLY A 111 0.41 4.50 -1.32
C GLY A 111 1.84 4.09 -1.67
N ALA A 112 2.56 3.39 -0.79
CA ALA A 112 3.97 3.03 -0.99
C ALA A 112 4.25 2.29 -2.32
N HIS A 113 3.25 1.65 -2.90
CA HIS A 113 3.34 0.95 -4.19
C HIS A 113 2.69 1.72 -5.36
N LEU A 114 2.04 2.88 -5.13
CA LEU A 114 1.32 3.61 -6.19
C LEU A 114 2.24 4.34 -7.17
N PRO A 115 3.25 5.14 -6.71
CA PRO A 115 4.09 5.89 -7.65
C PRO A 115 4.84 4.95 -8.59
N GLY A 116 4.67 5.17 -9.88
CA GLY A 116 5.31 4.39 -10.93
C GLY A 116 4.53 3.18 -11.41
N MET A 117 3.63 2.59 -10.59
CA MET A 117 2.77 1.48 -10.96
C MET A 117 1.43 1.94 -11.52
N MET A 118 0.78 2.91 -10.86
CA MET A 118 -0.55 3.37 -11.23
C MET A 118 -0.53 4.81 -11.74
N ALA A 119 -1.27 5.08 -12.80
CA ALA A 119 -1.37 6.40 -13.44
C ALA A 119 -2.50 7.23 -12.80
N TYR A 120 -2.45 7.42 -11.49
CA TYR A 120 -3.45 8.21 -10.78
C TYR A 120 -3.13 9.70 -10.76
N ASP A 121 -4.16 10.52 -10.91
CA ASP A 121 -4.13 11.92 -10.49
C ASP A 121 -4.43 11.99 -8.99
N TYR A 122 -3.38 12.07 -8.19
CA TYR A 122 -3.50 12.13 -6.72
C TYR A 122 -4.27 13.35 -6.23
N GLY A 123 -4.24 14.44 -6.99
CA GLY A 123 -5.00 15.64 -6.68
C GLY A 123 -6.50 15.43 -6.85
N ALA A 124 -6.91 14.75 -7.93
CA ALA A 124 -8.31 14.44 -8.23
C ALA A 124 -8.91 13.43 -7.23
N LEU A 125 -8.12 12.51 -6.68
CA LEU A 125 -8.58 11.55 -5.67
C LEU A 125 -8.99 12.22 -4.35
N GLY A 126 -8.49 13.41 -4.05
CA GLY A 126 -8.94 14.25 -2.93
C GLY A 126 -8.56 13.75 -1.54
N MET A 127 -7.61 12.83 -1.42
CA MET A 127 -7.08 12.34 -0.14
C MET A 127 -6.46 13.47 0.66
N ASP A 128 -6.62 13.45 2.00
CA ASP A 128 -5.96 14.44 2.86
C ASP A 128 -4.46 14.21 2.89
N PHE A 129 -4.05 12.94 3.05
CA PHE A 129 -2.65 12.52 3.03
C PHE A 129 -2.46 11.25 2.22
N MET A 130 -1.41 11.21 1.39
CA MET A 130 -0.91 9.97 0.78
C MET A 130 0.61 9.97 0.78
N SER A 131 1.21 8.92 1.33
CA SER A 131 2.65 8.69 1.23
C SER A 131 2.96 7.65 0.17
N GLY A 132 3.96 7.91 -0.67
CA GLY A 132 4.40 7.02 -1.73
C GLY A 132 5.92 6.79 -1.70
N ALA A 133 6.37 5.62 -2.15
CA ALA A 133 7.79 5.32 -2.27
C ALA A 133 8.31 5.67 -3.68
N GLY A 134 9.35 6.50 -3.75
CA GLY A 134 10.02 6.81 -5.03
C GLY A 134 10.96 5.70 -5.49
N HIS A 135 11.47 4.89 -4.56
CA HIS A 135 12.43 3.83 -4.81
C HIS A 135 11.83 2.45 -5.13
N LYS A 136 10.50 2.35 -5.25
CA LYS A 136 9.83 1.12 -5.67
C LYS A 136 9.52 1.17 -7.16
N TRP A 137 8.27 1.18 -7.55
CA TRP A 137 7.82 1.14 -8.95
C TRP A 137 8.23 2.37 -9.77
N GLN A 138 8.43 3.52 -9.14
CA GLN A 138 8.93 4.72 -9.83
C GLN A 138 10.43 4.64 -10.16
N CYS A 139 11.15 3.63 -9.65
CA CYS A 139 12.59 3.38 -9.91
C CYS A 139 13.52 4.56 -9.58
N GLY A 140 13.12 5.41 -8.66
CA GLY A 140 13.99 6.43 -8.08
C GLY A 140 15.03 5.84 -7.12
N PRO A 141 16.02 6.63 -6.67
CA PRO A 141 17.03 6.18 -5.72
C PRO A 141 16.44 5.71 -4.41
N GLY A 142 17.16 4.86 -3.69
CA GLY A 142 16.81 4.40 -2.35
C GLY A 142 16.54 5.58 -1.41
N SER A 143 15.64 5.37 -0.46
CA SER A 143 15.20 6.39 0.51
C SER A 143 14.47 7.61 -0.07
N THR A 144 14.12 7.62 -1.35
CA THR A 144 13.24 8.65 -1.92
C THR A 144 11.78 8.28 -1.78
N GLY A 145 10.94 9.30 -1.62
CA GLY A 145 9.49 9.15 -1.52
C GLY A 145 8.76 10.46 -1.79
N ILE A 146 7.45 10.37 -1.84
CA ILE A 146 6.55 11.51 -2.00
C ILE A 146 5.56 11.54 -0.84
N LEU A 147 5.14 12.75 -0.47
CA LEU A 147 4.02 12.97 0.42
C LEU A 147 3.05 13.93 -0.29
N VAL A 148 1.87 13.44 -0.61
CA VAL A 148 0.77 14.25 -1.11
C VAL A 148 -0.03 14.74 0.08
N ILE A 149 -0.22 16.05 0.16
CA ILE A 149 -1.05 16.72 1.17
C ILE A 149 -2.07 17.54 0.43
N ARG A 150 -3.35 17.36 0.74
CA ARG A 150 -4.41 18.17 0.15
C ARG A 150 -4.25 19.62 0.57
N ASN A 151 -3.76 20.45 -0.37
CA ASN A 151 -3.54 21.86 -0.11
C ASN A 151 -4.87 22.64 -0.12
N LYS A 152 -5.40 22.93 1.04
CA LYS A 152 -6.57 23.77 1.24
C LYS A 152 -6.23 25.17 1.78
N MET A 153 -4.95 25.54 1.77
CA MET A 153 -4.48 26.86 2.21
C MET A 153 -4.75 28.00 1.22
N ARG A 154 -5.25 27.70 0.02
CA ARG A 154 -5.69 28.74 -0.91
C ARG A 154 -6.98 29.38 -0.39
N ALA A 155 -7.15 30.69 -0.63
CA ALA A 155 -8.30 31.45 -0.15
C ALA A 155 -9.68 30.81 -0.46
N SER A 156 -9.78 30.08 -1.58
CA SER A 156 -10.97 29.35 -1.98
C SER A 156 -11.12 27.96 -1.34
N ASN A 157 -10.17 27.52 -0.51
CA ASN A 157 -10.11 26.17 -0.03
C ASN A 157 -9.38 26.10 1.32
N PRO A 158 -10.06 26.47 2.43
CA PRO A 158 -9.46 26.47 3.75
C PRO A 158 -8.97 25.08 4.14
N LEU A 159 -7.90 25.00 4.91
CA LEU A 159 -7.37 23.75 5.44
C LEU A 159 -8.49 22.92 6.05
N PRO A 160 -8.64 21.63 5.62
CA PRO A 160 -9.58 20.73 6.27
C PRO A 160 -9.11 20.35 7.67
N LEU A 161 -7.82 20.55 7.91
CA LEU A 161 -7.12 20.24 9.13
C LEU A 161 -6.42 21.51 9.63
N PRO A 162 -7.15 22.46 10.20
CA PRO A 162 -6.56 23.71 10.71
C PRO A 162 -5.51 23.42 11.80
N ASP A 163 -5.55 22.23 12.39
CA ASP A 163 -4.70 21.78 13.47
C ASP A 163 -3.65 20.75 13.05
N TRP A 164 -3.41 20.57 11.73
CA TRP A 164 -2.29 19.76 11.27
C TRP A 164 -1.02 20.62 11.20
N PHE A 165 0.07 20.09 11.74
CA PHE A 165 1.39 20.71 11.72
C PHE A 165 2.43 19.70 11.24
N THR A 166 3.41 20.17 10.43
CA THR A 166 4.57 19.35 10.16
C THR A 166 5.36 19.11 11.44
N ILE A 167 5.84 17.89 11.64
CA ILE A 167 6.76 17.55 12.74
C ILE A 167 8.20 17.99 12.43
N HIS A 168 8.46 18.53 11.24
CA HIS A 168 9.75 19.08 10.88
C HIS A 168 10.07 20.33 11.68
N THR A 169 11.32 20.41 12.12
CA THR A 169 11.85 21.53 12.88
C THR A 169 12.27 22.72 11.99
N SER A 170 11.92 22.70 10.70
CA SER A 170 12.22 23.84 9.83
C SER A 170 11.68 25.13 10.42
N SER A 171 12.57 26.08 10.64
CA SER A 171 12.23 27.39 11.16
C SER A 171 11.35 28.19 10.20
N TYR A 172 11.35 27.84 8.91
CA TYR A 172 10.65 28.61 7.88
C TYR A 172 9.15 28.69 8.13
N ALA A 173 8.49 27.58 8.43
CA ALA A 173 7.05 27.59 8.69
C ALA A 173 6.65 28.42 9.90
N ARG A 174 7.51 28.49 10.92
CA ARG A 174 7.26 29.28 12.14
C ARG A 174 7.48 30.78 11.94
N GLN A 175 8.23 31.17 10.92
CA GLN A 175 8.49 32.55 10.57
C GLN A 175 7.36 33.18 9.75
N GLN A 176 6.46 32.39 9.21
CA GLN A 176 5.33 32.84 8.39
C GLN A 176 4.03 32.88 9.21
N PRO A 177 3.15 33.84 8.98
CA PRO A 177 1.81 33.78 9.53
C PRO A 177 1.12 32.48 9.18
N ARG A 178 0.35 31.90 10.12
CA ARG A 178 -0.40 30.67 9.87
C ARG A 178 -1.30 30.86 8.66
N GLY A 179 -1.19 29.96 7.67
CA GLY A 179 -1.93 30.06 6.42
C GLY A 179 -1.20 30.77 5.27
N ALA A 180 -0.04 31.40 5.53
CA ALA A 180 0.75 32.11 4.51
C ALA A 180 1.98 31.32 4.02
N TYR A 181 2.28 30.14 4.57
CA TYR A 181 3.44 29.34 4.20
C TYR A 181 3.13 28.27 3.15
N ASP A 182 4.12 27.99 2.34
CA ASP A 182 4.08 26.87 1.39
C ASP A 182 4.30 25.55 2.14
N ILE A 183 3.27 24.71 2.17
CA ILE A 183 3.33 23.40 2.85
C ILE A 183 4.41 22.51 2.24
N ALA A 184 4.53 22.47 0.91
CA ALA A 184 5.51 21.63 0.24
C ALA A 184 6.93 22.04 0.60
N ALA A 185 7.24 23.33 0.50
CA ALA A 185 8.53 23.87 0.91
C ALA A 185 8.81 23.62 2.40
N THR A 186 7.80 23.77 3.25
CA THR A 186 7.93 23.56 4.70
C THR A 186 8.27 22.11 5.04
N VAL A 187 7.57 21.14 4.45
CA VAL A 187 7.78 19.71 4.73
C VAL A 187 9.11 19.21 4.15
N THR A 188 9.57 19.79 3.04
CA THR A 188 10.85 19.41 2.43
C THR A 188 12.05 20.16 3.01
N SER A 189 11.86 21.29 3.71
CA SER A 189 12.93 22.09 4.30
C SER A 189 13.46 21.49 5.60
N CYS A 190 14.25 20.43 5.51
CA CYS A 190 14.83 19.75 6.67
C CYS A 190 16.37 19.93 6.79
N GLY A 191 16.88 21.07 6.37
CA GLY A 191 18.31 21.39 6.36
C GLY A 191 18.96 21.09 5.00
N SER A 192 20.19 20.62 5.00
CA SER A 192 20.92 20.29 3.76
C SER A 192 20.35 19.05 3.10
N LEU A 193 19.61 19.24 2.03
CA LEU A 193 18.99 18.14 1.26
C LEU A 193 20.03 17.43 0.38
N HIS A 194 19.84 16.14 0.17
CA HIS A 194 20.62 15.37 -0.79
C HIS A 194 20.12 15.65 -2.23
N VAL A 195 20.46 16.81 -2.77
CA VAL A 195 19.98 17.29 -4.08
C VAL A 195 20.15 16.27 -5.20
N PRO A 196 21.30 15.53 -5.33
CA PRO A 196 21.43 14.50 -6.36
C PRO A 196 20.34 13.43 -6.34
N MET A 197 19.88 12.99 -5.16
CA MET A 197 18.81 11.99 -5.06
C MET A 197 17.46 12.54 -5.56
N PHE A 198 17.13 13.79 -5.21
CA PHE A 198 15.91 14.43 -5.71
C PHE A 198 15.96 14.64 -7.23
N ARG A 199 17.11 15.02 -7.77
CA ARG A 199 17.33 15.15 -9.22
C ARG A 199 17.15 13.79 -9.92
N ALA A 200 17.70 12.71 -9.36
CA ALA A 200 17.55 11.37 -9.90
C ALA A 200 16.10 10.88 -9.83
N LEU A 201 15.36 11.16 -8.74
CA LEU A 201 13.93 10.86 -8.69
C LEU A 201 13.15 11.66 -9.73
N ALA A 202 13.44 12.96 -9.88
CA ALA A 202 12.80 13.78 -10.91
C ALA A 202 13.06 13.21 -12.31
N ARG A 203 14.30 12.78 -12.59
CA ARG A 203 14.64 12.13 -13.87
C ARG A 203 13.87 10.84 -14.09
N ALA A 204 13.71 10.00 -13.05
CA ALA A 204 12.88 8.81 -13.14
C ALA A 204 11.41 9.16 -13.46
N CYS A 205 10.88 10.24 -12.87
CA CYS A 205 9.53 10.71 -13.21
C CYS A 205 9.41 11.17 -14.67
N GLU A 206 10.38 11.94 -15.18
CA GLU A 206 10.44 12.36 -16.59
C GLU A 206 10.50 11.15 -17.56
N MET A 207 11.24 10.10 -17.20
CA MET A 207 11.29 8.86 -18.00
C MET A 207 9.92 8.18 -18.04
N TRP A 208 9.21 8.09 -16.89
CA TRP A 208 7.85 7.54 -16.83
C TRP A 208 6.87 8.35 -17.68
N ASP A 209 6.98 9.66 -17.64
CA ASP A 209 6.15 10.56 -18.47
C ASP A 209 6.45 10.38 -19.97
N SER A 210 7.72 10.19 -20.33
CA SER A 210 8.13 9.98 -21.74
C SER A 210 7.68 8.62 -22.29
N ILE A 211 7.66 7.56 -21.48
CA ILE A 211 7.11 6.25 -21.86
C ILE A 211 5.58 6.32 -21.91
N GLY A 212 4.99 7.05 -20.99
CA GLY A 212 3.56 7.17 -20.75
C GLY A 212 3.07 6.33 -19.57
N ARG A 213 2.70 7.00 -18.48
CA ARG A 213 2.31 6.33 -17.23
C ARG A 213 1.18 5.32 -17.41
N LYS A 214 0.19 5.63 -18.26
CA LYS A 214 -0.90 4.70 -18.55
C LYS A 214 -0.46 3.47 -19.32
N LYS A 215 0.56 3.61 -20.20
CA LYS A 215 1.15 2.45 -20.89
C LYS A 215 1.85 1.52 -19.91
N ILE A 216 2.63 2.08 -18.97
CA ILE A 216 3.32 1.31 -17.93
C ILE A 216 2.30 0.58 -17.07
N GLU A 217 1.28 1.27 -16.54
CA GLU A 217 0.20 0.66 -15.78
C GLU A 217 -0.45 -0.49 -16.53
N THR A 218 -0.85 -0.26 -17.78
CA THR A 218 -1.50 -1.29 -18.61
C THR A 218 -0.59 -2.49 -18.80
N TYR A 219 0.69 -2.28 -19.09
CA TYR A 219 1.66 -3.36 -19.26
C TYR A 219 1.86 -4.18 -17.99
N ASP A 220 2.13 -3.51 -16.88
CA ASP A 220 2.37 -4.16 -15.58
C ASP A 220 1.15 -4.97 -15.11
N LEU A 221 -0.07 -4.42 -15.29
CA LEU A 221 -1.30 -5.11 -14.95
C LEU A 221 -1.59 -6.29 -15.90
N THR A 222 -1.26 -6.18 -17.19
CA THR A 222 -1.38 -7.28 -18.16
C THR A 222 -0.47 -8.44 -17.78
N LEU A 223 0.79 -8.17 -17.44
CA LEU A 223 1.71 -9.20 -16.99
C LEU A 223 1.26 -9.83 -15.66
N SER A 224 0.73 -9.02 -14.73
CA SER A 224 0.17 -9.53 -13.48
C SER A 224 -1.05 -10.43 -13.71
N ALA A 225 -1.93 -10.06 -14.64
CA ALA A 225 -3.07 -10.89 -15.02
C ALA A 225 -2.60 -12.23 -15.62
N TYR A 226 -1.66 -12.18 -16.54
CA TYR A 226 -1.07 -13.39 -17.15
C TYR A 226 -0.43 -14.30 -16.08
N LEU A 227 0.35 -13.74 -15.15
CA LEU A 227 0.92 -14.50 -14.04
C LEU A 227 -0.18 -15.16 -13.18
N LYS A 228 -1.24 -14.45 -12.84
CA LYS A 228 -2.36 -14.99 -12.05
C LYS A 228 -3.08 -16.11 -12.79
N GLU A 229 -3.27 -15.99 -14.10
CA GLU A 229 -3.84 -17.06 -14.93
C GLU A 229 -2.98 -18.32 -14.89
N LYS A 230 -1.67 -18.19 -15.11
CA LYS A 230 -0.72 -19.32 -15.05
C LYS A 230 -0.67 -19.97 -13.65
N ILE A 231 -0.78 -19.18 -12.58
CA ILE A 231 -0.88 -19.70 -11.21
C ILE A 231 -2.18 -20.50 -11.05
N VAL A 232 -3.31 -19.97 -11.50
CA VAL A 232 -4.61 -20.64 -11.40
C VAL A 232 -4.65 -21.93 -12.22
N GLU A 233 -4.05 -21.94 -13.42
CA GLU A 233 -3.92 -23.15 -14.25
C GLU A 233 -3.18 -24.30 -13.52
N ARG A 234 -2.16 -23.98 -12.73
CA ARG A 234 -1.30 -24.98 -12.07
C ARG A 234 -1.78 -25.35 -10.65
N TRP A 235 -2.15 -24.37 -9.82
CA TRP A 235 -2.48 -24.57 -8.40
C TRP A 235 -3.97 -24.42 -8.08
N GLY A 236 -4.77 -23.99 -9.05
CA GLY A 236 -6.20 -23.70 -8.86
C GLY A 236 -6.47 -22.34 -8.24
N ILE A 237 -7.69 -21.87 -8.41
CA ILE A 237 -8.12 -20.53 -7.97
C ILE A 237 -8.00 -20.29 -6.45
N ASP A 238 -8.21 -21.35 -5.65
CA ASP A 238 -8.13 -21.25 -4.19
C ASP A 238 -6.69 -21.09 -3.66
N SER A 239 -5.67 -21.22 -4.52
CA SER A 239 -4.30 -20.91 -4.16
C SER A 239 -4.03 -19.40 -4.17
N LEU A 240 -4.84 -18.63 -4.88
CA LEU A 240 -4.61 -17.21 -5.12
C LEU A 240 -5.17 -16.35 -3.98
N TYR A 241 -4.33 -15.57 -3.33
CA TYR A 241 -4.73 -14.61 -2.30
C TYR A 241 -4.98 -13.20 -2.84
N SER A 242 -4.42 -12.86 -3.99
CA SER A 242 -4.67 -11.61 -4.68
C SER A 242 -6.00 -11.66 -5.45
N PRO A 243 -6.72 -10.54 -5.55
CA PRO A 243 -7.87 -10.46 -6.45
C PRO A 243 -7.43 -10.57 -7.91
N LYS A 244 -8.30 -11.18 -8.74
CA LYS A 244 -8.03 -11.42 -10.17
C LYS A 244 -9.04 -10.71 -11.07
N ASP A 245 -10.32 -10.71 -10.70
CA ASP A 245 -11.41 -10.37 -11.62
C ASP A 245 -11.97 -8.94 -11.46
N ASP A 246 -11.89 -8.34 -10.27
CA ASP A 246 -12.36 -6.97 -10.06
C ASP A 246 -11.25 -5.98 -10.45
N PRO A 247 -11.42 -5.19 -11.53
CA PRO A 247 -10.40 -4.25 -12.00
C PRO A 247 -10.07 -3.13 -11.00
N LYS A 248 -10.97 -2.86 -10.03
CA LYS A 248 -10.70 -1.89 -8.96
C LYS A 248 -9.76 -2.43 -7.89
N LEU A 249 -9.59 -3.75 -7.80
CA LEU A 249 -8.82 -4.41 -6.75
C LEU A 249 -7.48 -4.96 -7.22
N VAL A 250 -7.23 -5.03 -8.55
CA VAL A 250 -6.00 -5.61 -9.09
C VAL A 250 -4.83 -4.63 -9.03
N SER A 251 -3.64 -5.19 -8.82
CA SER A 251 -2.36 -4.48 -8.91
C SER A 251 -1.32 -5.37 -9.59
N ALA A 252 -0.13 -4.85 -9.81
CA ALA A 252 0.99 -5.62 -10.32
C ALA A 252 1.69 -6.50 -9.25
N LEU A 253 1.09 -6.63 -8.08
CA LEU A 253 1.48 -7.58 -7.03
C LEU A 253 0.58 -8.80 -7.09
N THR A 254 1.19 -9.98 -6.98
CA THR A 254 0.49 -11.27 -6.93
C THR A 254 0.96 -12.05 -5.71
N CYS A 255 0.03 -12.51 -4.88
CA CYS A 255 0.32 -13.36 -3.73
C CYS A 255 -0.50 -14.64 -3.82
N PHE A 256 0.15 -15.78 -3.57
CA PHE A 256 -0.49 -17.09 -3.66
C PHE A 256 0.18 -18.15 -2.77
N ASN A 257 -0.46 -19.28 -2.61
CA ASN A 257 0.08 -20.49 -1.96
C ASN A 257 0.74 -21.39 -3.02
N PRO A 258 2.09 -21.56 -3.01
CA PRO A 258 2.79 -22.36 -4.01
C PRO A 258 2.84 -23.84 -3.67
N PHE A 259 2.39 -24.28 -2.50
CA PHE A 259 2.60 -25.64 -2.00
C PHE A 259 1.55 -26.62 -2.53
N ARG A 260 2.00 -27.85 -2.85
CA ARG A 260 1.13 -28.99 -3.25
C ARG A 260 0.24 -29.41 -2.09
N ASN A 261 0.80 -29.58 -0.89
CA ASN A 261 0.02 -29.65 0.32
C ASN A 261 -0.34 -28.23 0.75
N ARG A 262 -1.62 -27.87 0.70
CA ARG A 262 -2.08 -26.50 0.95
C ARG A 262 -1.78 -26.00 2.36
N ASP A 263 -1.76 -26.91 3.34
CA ASP A 263 -1.50 -26.57 4.76
C ASP A 263 -0.05 -26.11 5.00
N ASP A 264 0.86 -26.46 4.10
CA ASP A 264 2.27 -26.01 4.18
C ASP A 264 2.42 -24.49 4.09
N VAL A 265 1.43 -23.78 3.61
CA VAL A 265 1.43 -22.31 3.63
C VAL A 265 1.46 -21.72 5.05
N MET A 266 1.04 -22.50 6.06
CA MET A 266 1.12 -22.12 7.47
C MET A 266 2.52 -22.39 8.07
N ASN A 267 3.43 -23.00 7.31
CA ASN A 267 4.79 -23.30 7.74
C ASN A 267 5.77 -22.20 7.26
N GLN A 268 6.17 -21.31 8.19
CA GLN A 268 7.10 -20.24 7.91
C GLN A 268 8.45 -20.73 7.37
N GLN A 269 9.01 -21.79 7.95
CA GLN A 269 10.30 -22.33 7.52
C GLN A 269 10.22 -22.86 6.09
N LYS A 270 9.13 -23.54 5.73
CA LYS A 270 8.92 -24.07 4.38
C LYS A 270 8.80 -22.92 3.37
N ALA A 271 8.08 -21.85 3.70
CA ALA A 271 7.97 -20.64 2.87
C ALA A 271 9.33 -19.92 2.71
N THR A 272 10.11 -19.82 3.77
CA THR A 272 11.47 -19.23 3.73
C THR A 272 12.40 -20.07 2.85
N THR A 273 12.36 -21.38 3.01
CA THR A 273 13.16 -22.32 2.21
C THR A 273 12.78 -22.23 0.73
N PHE A 274 11.48 -22.14 0.41
CA PHE A 274 11.01 -21.98 -0.96
C PHE A 274 11.59 -20.72 -1.61
N VAL A 275 11.51 -19.56 -0.93
CA VAL A 275 12.05 -18.30 -1.43
C VAL A 275 13.57 -18.38 -1.66
N ASN A 276 14.32 -18.96 -0.70
CA ASN A 276 15.76 -19.10 -0.82
C ASN A 276 16.16 -20.00 -1.98
N ARG A 277 15.46 -21.12 -2.16
CA ARG A 277 15.73 -22.06 -3.25
C ARG A 277 15.35 -21.48 -4.63
N MET A 278 14.29 -20.64 -4.70
CA MET A 278 14.00 -19.93 -5.94
C MET A 278 15.11 -18.98 -6.37
N LEU A 279 15.88 -18.45 -5.41
CA LEU A 279 17.05 -17.62 -5.70
C LEU A 279 18.30 -18.47 -6.03
N SER A 280 18.54 -19.55 -5.30
CA SER A 280 19.82 -20.30 -5.36
C SER A 280 19.83 -21.42 -6.40
N ASP A 281 18.71 -22.12 -6.60
CA ASP A 281 18.67 -23.37 -7.39
C ASP A 281 18.46 -23.11 -8.89
N PHE A 282 18.19 -21.88 -9.30
CA PHE A 282 17.94 -21.48 -10.68
C PHE A 282 18.97 -20.47 -11.19
N SER A 283 19.24 -20.47 -12.52
CA SER A 283 20.17 -19.53 -13.16
C SER A 283 19.52 -18.93 -14.41
N PRO A 284 19.25 -17.60 -14.41
CA PRO A 284 19.31 -16.68 -13.28
C PRO A 284 18.26 -17.01 -12.22
N GLY A 285 18.57 -16.74 -10.95
CA GLY A 285 17.67 -16.95 -9.84
C GLY A 285 16.52 -15.95 -9.80
N PHE A 286 15.47 -16.29 -9.04
CA PHE A 286 14.27 -15.44 -8.89
C PHE A 286 14.24 -14.77 -7.52
N VAL A 287 14.11 -13.45 -7.50
CA VAL A 287 13.93 -12.66 -6.27
C VAL A 287 12.43 -12.48 -6.01
N ILE A 288 11.88 -13.37 -5.22
CA ILE A 288 10.49 -13.32 -4.74
C ILE A 288 10.44 -13.11 -3.23
N ARG A 289 9.27 -12.93 -2.65
CA ARG A 289 9.13 -12.69 -1.20
C ARG A 289 8.10 -13.62 -0.58
N SER A 290 8.34 -14.07 0.64
CA SER A 290 7.30 -14.58 1.52
C SER A 290 6.70 -13.42 2.31
N VAL A 291 5.38 -13.42 2.45
CA VAL A 291 4.62 -12.44 3.24
C VAL A 291 3.65 -13.19 4.16
N ASN A 292 3.53 -12.71 5.39
CA ASN A 292 2.65 -13.30 6.38
C ASN A 292 1.37 -12.48 6.57
N PHE A 293 0.25 -13.15 6.71
CA PHE A 293 -1.06 -12.54 6.96
C PHE A 293 -2.04 -13.54 7.55
N GLU A 294 -3.04 -13.01 8.23
CA GLU A 294 -4.16 -13.79 8.73
C GLU A 294 -5.18 -14.01 7.61
N VAL A 295 -5.72 -15.22 7.53
CA VAL A 295 -6.83 -15.56 6.64
C VAL A 295 -8.04 -15.84 7.50
N ILE A 296 -9.17 -15.20 7.19
CA ILE A 296 -10.41 -15.34 7.97
C ILE A 296 -10.84 -16.82 8.00
N GLY A 297 -10.98 -17.34 9.21
CA GLY A 297 -11.37 -18.75 9.44
C GLY A 297 -10.21 -19.76 9.36
N ALA A 298 -8.99 -19.34 9.05
CA ALA A 298 -7.83 -20.22 9.11
C ALA A 298 -7.33 -20.42 10.56
N PRO A 299 -6.80 -21.61 10.90
CA PRO A 299 -6.32 -21.89 12.25
C PRO A 299 -5.00 -21.21 12.60
N ALA A 300 -4.24 -20.77 11.60
CA ALA A 300 -2.95 -20.12 11.77
C ALA A 300 -2.68 -19.09 10.66
N GLN A 301 -1.63 -18.30 10.87
CA GLN A 301 -1.14 -17.34 9.90
C GLN A 301 -0.60 -18.03 8.64
N HIS A 302 -0.89 -17.47 7.46
CA HIS A 302 -0.37 -17.94 6.19
C HIS A 302 0.92 -17.19 5.80
N TYR A 303 1.81 -17.88 5.11
CA TYR A 303 3.07 -17.37 4.55
C TYR A 303 3.04 -17.50 3.03
N GLY A 304 2.23 -16.65 2.39
CA GLY A 304 2.09 -16.65 0.93
C GLY A 304 3.33 -16.15 0.21
N ILE A 305 3.51 -16.58 -1.03
CA ILE A 305 4.58 -16.09 -1.89
C ILE A 305 4.06 -14.91 -2.70
N ARG A 306 4.78 -13.77 -2.59
CA ARG A 306 4.45 -12.53 -3.29
C ARG A 306 5.44 -12.26 -4.41
N ILE A 307 4.90 -11.96 -5.58
CA ILE A 307 5.61 -11.66 -6.82
C ILE A 307 5.22 -10.25 -7.27
N SER A 308 6.17 -9.54 -7.87
CA SER A 308 5.96 -8.23 -8.49
C SER A 308 6.29 -8.34 -9.97
N THR A 309 5.35 -8.00 -10.85
CA THR A 309 5.61 -7.85 -12.29
C THR A 309 5.91 -6.38 -12.59
N HIS A 310 6.85 -6.11 -13.48
CA HIS A 310 7.25 -4.74 -13.81
C HIS A 310 7.67 -4.65 -15.29
N LEU A 311 7.79 -3.45 -15.82
CA LEU A 311 8.01 -3.12 -17.23
C LEU A 311 9.26 -3.75 -17.88
N TRP A 312 10.19 -4.31 -17.11
CA TRP A 312 11.36 -5.06 -17.63
C TRP A 312 11.16 -6.57 -17.68
N HIS A 313 10.02 -7.09 -17.27
CA HIS A 313 9.67 -8.50 -17.45
C HIS A 313 8.84 -8.69 -18.71
N ASP A 314 8.86 -9.91 -19.25
CA ASP A 314 7.99 -10.34 -20.34
C ASP A 314 7.25 -11.65 -20.03
N ALA A 315 6.49 -12.17 -20.98
CA ALA A 315 5.73 -13.41 -20.82
C ALA A 315 6.66 -14.62 -20.60
N ASN A 316 7.85 -14.65 -21.24
CA ASN A 316 8.80 -15.75 -21.07
C ASN A 316 9.36 -15.78 -19.64
N ASP A 317 9.60 -14.60 -19.03
CA ASP A 317 10.02 -14.51 -17.63
C ASP A 317 8.94 -15.10 -16.71
N ILE A 318 7.65 -14.82 -16.99
CA ILE A 318 6.53 -15.35 -16.24
C ILE A 318 6.44 -16.86 -16.39
N ASP A 319 6.52 -17.38 -17.62
CA ASP A 319 6.45 -18.82 -17.90
C ASP A 319 7.59 -19.57 -17.20
N ARG A 320 8.81 -19.07 -17.29
CA ARG A 320 9.99 -19.60 -16.60
C ARG A 320 9.82 -19.59 -15.07
N LEU A 321 9.31 -18.50 -14.52
CA LEU A 321 9.04 -18.37 -13.09
C LEU A 321 8.02 -19.41 -12.64
N VAL A 322 6.88 -19.50 -13.31
CA VAL A 322 5.78 -20.40 -12.96
C VAL A 322 6.23 -21.88 -13.04
N GLU A 323 6.95 -22.26 -14.11
CA GLU A 323 7.48 -23.61 -14.27
C GLU A 323 8.48 -23.95 -13.16
N SER A 324 9.40 -23.02 -12.83
CA SER A 324 10.37 -23.20 -11.76
C SER A 324 9.71 -23.36 -10.39
N MET A 325 8.70 -22.54 -10.09
CA MET A 325 7.92 -22.64 -8.85
C MET A 325 7.15 -23.98 -8.77
N TRP A 326 6.59 -24.41 -9.89
CA TRP A 326 5.84 -25.67 -9.95
C TRP A 326 6.73 -26.89 -9.69
N ASN A 327 7.92 -26.93 -10.30
CA ASN A 327 8.90 -27.97 -10.13
C ASN A 327 9.44 -27.99 -8.69
N LEU A 328 9.78 -26.81 -8.15
CA LEU A 328 10.25 -26.70 -6.77
C LEU A 328 9.18 -27.13 -5.77
N SER A 329 7.93 -26.74 -5.99
CA SER A 329 6.78 -27.13 -5.17
C SER A 329 6.61 -28.65 -5.13
N GLY A 330 6.80 -29.34 -6.27
CA GLY A 330 6.80 -30.80 -6.34
C GLY A 330 7.95 -31.45 -5.58
N ALA A 331 9.14 -30.87 -5.65
CA ALA A 331 10.32 -31.36 -4.94
C ALA A 331 10.30 -31.10 -3.41
N MET A 332 9.36 -30.28 -2.95
CA MET A 332 9.15 -29.94 -1.53
C MET A 332 7.86 -30.53 -0.94
N ALA A 333 7.16 -31.35 -1.73
CA ALA A 333 5.90 -31.98 -1.31
C ALA A 333 6.07 -33.02 -0.19
#